data_9aad15deb764c50699fd1dd597be9e27
#
_entry.id   9aad15deb764c50699fd1dd597be9e27
#
_cell.length_a   1.000
_cell.length_b   1.000
_cell.length_c   1.000
_cell.angle_alpha   90.00
_cell.angle_beta   90.00
_cell.angle_gamma   90.00
#
_symmetry.space_group_name_H-M   'P 1'
#
loop_
_entity.id
_entity.type
_entity.pdbx_description
1 polymer ?
#
loop_
_entity_poly.entity_id
_entity_poly.type
_entity_poly.pdbx_seq_one_letter_code
_entity_poly.pdbx_strand_id
1 'polypeptide(L)'
;AAFFATYLQATYRDNLIKRIMTKICEDNLQVMYQGIRLSTFVSWLEESFEKCNIYHPDERNKQAWLAILKELTNYKAMNALQNMGILYFDLNIEMPENEKLQLSSDETTTLFKMMALYFIKDAAIKLPITLTKADYKKLSYAGEIKGFNLNYTQKKYVQSWLPAIGRENVRTKLLRKLFAEKDDEFILRLLKAIWDKLLYERIIEYDSESGKFLLSSEAITVKAVDKLYICNECKTVTPYCLKNVCANPRCNGSLVEYDYLKAMEDNHYYDVYHNLNINDLLVKEHTAQLGSQQAYSYQNDFKKKRINVLSCSTTFEMGVDVGTLETVFM
;
A
#
# COMPACT_ATOMS: atom_id res chain seq x y z
N ALA A 1 0.09 -30.20 -2.40
CA ALA A 1 -1.27 -29.81 -1.95
C ALA A 1 -1.21 -28.72 -0.87
N ALA A 2 -0.53 -28.93 0.27
CA ALA A 2 -0.48 -27.92 1.35
C ALA A 2 0.02 -26.56 0.91
N PHE A 3 1.09 -26.51 0.15
CA PHE A 3 1.63 -25.24 -0.40
C PHE A 3 0.62 -24.53 -1.32
N PHE A 4 -0.05 -25.29 -2.19
CA PHE A 4 -1.07 -24.74 -3.10
C PHE A 4 -2.27 -24.19 -2.33
N ALA A 5 -2.78 -24.94 -1.35
CA ALA A 5 -3.89 -24.50 -0.51
C ALA A 5 -3.56 -23.20 0.24
N THR A 6 -2.37 -23.12 0.85
CA THR A 6 -1.89 -21.92 1.56
C THR A 6 -1.74 -20.74 0.61
N TYR A 7 -1.16 -20.95 -0.58
CA TYR A 7 -0.98 -19.91 -1.60
C TYR A 7 -2.33 -19.40 -2.12
N LEU A 8 -3.25 -20.28 -2.46
CA LEU A 8 -4.58 -19.93 -2.94
C LEU A 8 -5.33 -19.08 -1.90
N GLN A 9 -5.33 -19.51 -0.66
CA GLN A 9 -5.98 -18.80 0.44
C GLN A 9 -5.36 -17.41 0.66
N ALA A 10 -4.04 -17.30 0.63
CA ALA A 10 -3.35 -16.03 0.81
C ALA A 10 -3.66 -15.05 -0.34
N THR A 11 -3.61 -15.52 -1.59
CA THR A 11 -3.91 -14.70 -2.77
C THR A 11 -5.37 -14.25 -2.79
N TYR A 12 -6.29 -15.14 -2.48
CA TYR A 12 -7.70 -14.81 -2.37
C TYR A 12 -7.94 -13.76 -1.28
N ARG A 13 -7.32 -13.93 -0.11
CA ARG A 13 -7.46 -13.01 1.01
C ARG A 13 -6.91 -11.62 0.69
N ASP A 14 -5.82 -11.53 -0.05
CA ASP A 14 -5.31 -10.23 -0.52
C ASP A 14 -6.33 -9.50 -1.40
N ASN A 15 -6.96 -10.19 -2.34
CA ASN A 15 -8.02 -9.61 -3.18
C ASN A 15 -9.28 -9.27 -2.37
N LEU A 16 -9.66 -10.12 -1.42
CA LEU A 16 -10.78 -9.87 -0.52
C LEU A 16 -10.57 -8.61 0.32
N ILE A 17 -9.38 -8.42 0.87
CA ILE A 17 -9.05 -7.21 1.64
C ILE A 17 -9.16 -5.96 0.76
N LYS A 18 -8.64 -6.01 -0.47
CA LYS A 18 -8.78 -4.90 -1.43
C LYS A 18 -10.23 -4.64 -1.80
N ARG A 19 -11.05 -5.69 -1.96
CA ARG A 19 -12.50 -5.55 -2.16
C ARG A 19 -13.17 -4.87 -0.97
N ILE A 20 -12.79 -5.22 0.26
CA ILE A 20 -13.31 -4.58 1.48
C ILE A 20 -12.90 -3.10 1.51
N MET A 21 -11.64 -2.77 1.23
CA MET A 21 -11.19 -1.38 1.15
C MET A 21 -11.95 -0.58 0.08
N THR A 22 -12.20 -1.19 -1.08
CA THR A 22 -13.00 -0.59 -2.16
C THR A 22 -14.42 -0.30 -1.69
N LYS A 23 -15.06 -1.28 -1.05
CA LYS A 23 -16.42 -1.10 -0.52
C LYS A 23 -16.48 -0.02 0.56
N ILE A 24 -15.50 0.05 1.45
CA ILE A 24 -15.41 1.14 2.44
C ILE A 24 -15.36 2.50 1.72
N CYS A 25 -14.58 2.59 0.65
CA CYS A 25 -14.47 3.80 -0.15
C CYS A 25 -15.81 4.14 -0.84
N GLU A 26 -16.48 3.18 -1.47
CA GLU A 26 -17.78 3.33 -2.12
C GLU A 26 -18.87 3.79 -1.14
N ASP A 27 -18.97 3.14 0.01
CA ASP A 27 -19.98 3.42 1.04
C ASP A 27 -19.78 4.81 1.69
N ASN A 28 -18.57 5.39 1.61
CA ASN A 28 -18.20 6.65 2.25
C ASN A 28 -17.62 7.70 1.28
N LEU A 29 -17.97 7.64 0.01
CA LEU A 29 -17.29 8.34 -1.08
C LEU A 29 -17.13 9.85 -0.85
N GLN A 30 -18.18 10.54 -0.37
CA GLN A 30 -18.14 12.00 -0.16
C GLN A 30 -17.09 12.40 0.90
N VAL A 31 -17.02 11.66 2.01
CA VAL A 31 -16.06 11.92 3.08
C VAL A 31 -14.66 11.53 2.62
N MET A 32 -14.54 10.47 1.81
CA MET A 32 -13.28 10.00 1.27
C MET A 32 -12.67 11.00 0.26
N TYR A 33 -13.46 11.76 -0.49
CA TYR A 33 -12.92 12.84 -1.33
C TYR A 33 -12.28 13.97 -0.52
N GLN A 34 -12.82 14.29 0.65
CA GLN A 34 -12.22 15.26 1.56
C GLN A 34 -10.96 14.73 2.24
N GLY A 35 -10.88 13.41 2.39
CA GLY A 35 -9.81 12.72 3.08
C GLY A 35 -10.13 12.44 4.54
N ILE A 36 -9.89 11.23 4.96
CA ILE A 36 -10.08 10.77 6.34
C ILE A 36 -8.73 10.39 6.96
N ARG A 37 -8.62 10.46 8.28
CA ARG A 37 -7.42 10.03 8.98
C ARG A 37 -7.17 8.54 8.76
N LEU A 38 -5.91 8.17 8.66
CA LEU A 38 -5.52 6.77 8.49
C LEU A 38 -6.06 5.88 9.61
N SER A 39 -6.03 6.34 10.86
CA SER A 39 -6.59 5.61 12.01
C SER A 39 -8.09 5.34 11.89
N THR A 40 -8.86 6.28 11.35
CA THR A 40 -10.30 6.08 11.07
C THR A 40 -10.52 5.00 10.02
N PHE A 41 -9.72 5.01 8.94
CA PHE A 41 -9.82 3.98 7.91
C PHE A 41 -9.43 2.60 8.44
N VAL A 42 -8.41 2.52 9.31
CA VAL A 42 -8.05 1.28 10.02
C VAL A 42 -9.22 0.74 10.83
N SER A 43 -9.90 1.60 11.61
CA SER A 43 -11.06 1.18 12.40
C SER A 43 -12.20 0.65 11.53
N TRP A 44 -12.49 1.28 10.40
CA TRP A 44 -13.50 0.79 9.45
C TRP A 44 -13.11 -0.55 8.81
N LEU A 45 -11.82 -0.75 8.55
CA LEU A 45 -11.32 -2.01 8.03
C LEU A 45 -11.41 -3.12 9.08
N GLU A 46 -11.10 -2.82 10.33
CA GLU A 46 -11.21 -3.72 11.47
C GLU A 46 -12.67 -4.16 11.72
N GLU A 47 -13.62 -3.20 11.71
CA GLU A 47 -15.06 -3.50 11.77
C GLU A 47 -15.53 -4.38 10.61
N SER A 48 -14.99 -4.15 9.42
CA SER A 48 -15.32 -4.97 8.25
C SER A 48 -14.76 -6.39 8.39
N PHE A 49 -13.57 -6.54 8.96
CA PHE A 49 -13.01 -7.87 9.28
C PHE A 49 -13.87 -8.61 10.31
N GLU A 50 -14.43 -7.89 11.29
CA GLU A 50 -15.36 -8.46 12.26
C GLU A 50 -16.65 -8.93 11.59
N LYS A 51 -17.30 -8.08 10.81
CA LYS A 51 -18.55 -8.40 10.10
C LYS A 51 -18.40 -9.60 9.16
N CYS A 52 -17.23 -9.74 8.54
CA CYS A 52 -16.91 -10.83 7.62
C CYS A 52 -16.29 -12.06 8.32
N ASN A 53 -16.11 -12.00 9.65
CA ASN A 53 -15.42 -13.01 10.44
C ASN A 53 -14.03 -13.40 9.90
N ILE A 54 -13.28 -12.40 9.43
CA ILE A 54 -11.91 -12.54 8.94
C ILE A 54 -10.98 -12.25 10.11
N TYR A 55 -9.98 -13.06 10.31
CA TYR A 55 -9.02 -13.00 11.39
C TYR A 55 -9.61 -13.19 12.80
N HIS A 56 -8.77 -13.67 13.71
CA HIS A 56 -9.10 -13.74 15.12
C HIS A 56 -9.24 -12.32 15.71
N PRO A 57 -10.18 -12.06 16.64
CA PRO A 57 -10.38 -10.73 17.23
C PRO A 57 -9.10 -10.03 17.67
N ASP A 58 -8.19 -10.73 18.35
CA ASP A 58 -6.93 -10.20 18.87
C ASP A 58 -5.93 -9.79 17.78
N GLU A 59 -6.13 -10.27 16.53
CA GLU A 59 -5.24 -9.99 15.40
C GLU A 59 -5.80 -8.95 14.44
N ARG A 60 -7.10 -8.65 14.45
CA ARG A 60 -7.79 -7.82 13.44
C ARG A 60 -7.13 -6.46 13.29
N ASN A 61 -6.86 -5.76 14.39
CA ASN A 61 -6.20 -4.46 14.35
C ASN A 61 -4.82 -4.53 13.67
N LYS A 62 -4.00 -5.49 14.07
CA LYS A 62 -2.68 -5.70 13.47
C LYS A 62 -2.78 -6.04 11.98
N GLN A 63 -3.73 -6.89 11.59
CA GLN A 63 -3.92 -7.27 10.18
C GLN A 63 -4.45 -6.09 9.35
N ALA A 64 -5.28 -5.21 9.92
CA ALA A 64 -5.71 -3.98 9.25
C ALA A 64 -4.52 -3.05 8.97
N TRP A 65 -3.65 -2.81 9.94
CA TRP A 65 -2.42 -2.04 9.74
C TRP A 65 -1.49 -2.67 8.70
N LEU A 66 -1.31 -3.99 8.74
CA LEU A 66 -0.47 -4.70 7.76
C LEU A 66 -1.03 -4.59 6.34
N ALA A 67 -2.34 -4.69 6.18
CA ALA A 67 -3.00 -4.54 4.89
C ALA A 67 -2.80 -3.13 4.31
N ILE A 68 -2.95 -2.10 5.13
CA ILE A 68 -2.71 -0.71 4.73
C ILE A 68 -1.25 -0.48 4.37
N LEU A 69 -0.31 -0.94 5.20
CA LEU A 69 1.12 -0.81 4.90
C LEU A 69 1.50 -1.51 3.60
N LYS A 70 0.91 -2.68 3.35
CA LYS A 70 1.12 -3.41 2.11
C LYS A 70 0.65 -2.59 0.91
N GLU A 71 -0.51 -1.97 1.00
CA GLU A 71 -1.04 -1.12 -0.06
C GLU A 71 -0.20 0.15 -0.25
N LEU A 72 0.17 0.83 0.84
CA LEU A 72 1.04 2.02 0.83
C LEU A 72 2.39 1.75 0.14
N THR A 73 3.03 0.63 0.44
CA THR A 73 4.36 0.31 -0.08
C THR A 73 4.33 -0.27 -1.48
N ASN A 74 3.20 -0.83 -1.90
CA ASN A 74 3.02 -1.50 -3.19
C ASN A 74 2.31 -0.63 -4.24
N TYR A 75 2.33 0.69 -4.08
CA TYR A 75 1.63 1.66 -4.94
C TYR A 75 2.00 1.60 -6.43
N LYS A 76 3.11 0.96 -6.80
CA LYS A 76 3.52 0.73 -8.18
C LYS A 76 2.93 -0.52 -8.82
N ALA A 77 2.35 -1.41 -8.02
CA ALA A 77 1.75 -2.63 -8.55
C ALA A 77 0.58 -2.28 -9.48
N MET A 78 0.45 -3.00 -10.57
CA MET A 78 -0.67 -2.80 -11.51
C MET A 78 -2.03 -2.93 -10.82
N ASN A 79 -2.11 -3.77 -9.81
CA ASN A 79 -3.30 -4.02 -9.01
C ASN A 79 -3.36 -3.22 -7.70
N ALA A 80 -2.58 -2.13 -7.55
CA ALA A 80 -2.72 -1.21 -6.42
C ALA A 80 -4.02 -0.41 -6.54
N LEU A 81 -4.70 -0.16 -5.42
CA LEU A 81 -5.98 0.57 -5.39
C LEU A 81 -5.87 1.98 -6.00
N GLN A 82 -4.72 2.64 -5.81
CA GLN A 82 -4.43 3.92 -6.46
C GLN A 82 -4.43 3.79 -7.99
N ASN A 83 -3.77 2.76 -8.53
CA ASN A 83 -3.64 2.58 -9.98
C ASN A 83 -4.96 2.12 -10.61
N MET A 84 -5.85 1.52 -9.80
CA MET A 84 -7.22 1.18 -10.18
C MET A 84 -8.19 2.38 -10.09
N GLY A 85 -7.73 3.55 -9.65
CA GLY A 85 -8.59 4.72 -9.52
C GLY A 85 -9.57 4.65 -8.35
N ILE A 86 -9.29 3.86 -7.31
CA ILE A 86 -10.20 3.65 -6.17
C ILE A 86 -9.87 4.59 -5.02
N LEU A 87 -8.71 4.42 -4.40
CA LEU A 87 -8.26 5.26 -3.30
C LEU A 87 -6.74 5.44 -3.34
N TYR A 88 -6.26 6.48 -2.70
CA TYR A 88 -4.83 6.71 -2.49
C TYR A 88 -4.56 7.28 -1.10
N PHE A 89 -3.31 7.23 -0.70
CA PHE A 89 -2.84 7.76 0.57
C PHE A 89 -2.18 9.12 0.33
N ASP A 90 -2.77 10.13 0.95
CA ASP A 90 -2.31 11.51 0.89
C ASP A 90 -1.69 11.94 2.22
N LEU A 91 -1.16 13.14 2.27
CA LEU A 91 -0.64 13.75 3.48
C LEU A 91 -1.50 14.93 3.89
N ASN A 92 -1.82 15.00 5.16
CA ASN A 92 -2.50 16.14 5.75
C ASN A 92 -1.50 17.27 5.97
N ILE A 93 -1.15 17.95 4.90
CA ILE A 93 -0.24 19.09 4.91
C ILE A 93 -0.74 20.16 3.94
N GLU A 94 -0.72 21.40 4.38
CA GLU A 94 -0.98 22.58 3.56
C GLU A 94 0.18 23.55 3.69
N MET A 95 0.68 24.03 2.55
CA MET A 95 1.81 24.94 2.48
C MET A 95 1.36 26.29 1.90
N PRO A 96 1.87 27.41 2.41
CA PRO A 96 1.66 28.70 1.79
C PRO A 96 2.36 28.75 0.43
N GLU A 97 1.99 29.72 -0.38
CA GLU A 97 2.71 30.04 -1.60
C GLU A 97 4.19 30.31 -1.34
N ASN A 98 5.04 30.00 -2.29
CA ASN A 98 6.47 30.19 -2.18
C ASN A 98 6.98 31.08 -3.33
N GLU A 99 7.08 32.36 -3.07
CA GLU A 99 7.55 33.36 -4.07
C GLU A 99 8.96 33.05 -4.61
N LYS A 100 9.87 32.53 -3.77
CA LYS A 100 11.25 32.20 -4.19
C LYS A 100 11.30 31.05 -5.18
N LEU A 101 10.33 30.15 -5.10
CA LEU A 101 10.17 29.02 -6.01
C LEU A 101 9.19 29.32 -7.14
N GLN A 102 8.49 30.46 -7.07
CA GLN A 102 7.38 30.83 -7.96
C GLN A 102 6.31 29.72 -8.00
N LEU A 103 5.97 29.18 -6.83
CA LEU A 103 4.95 28.15 -6.65
C LEU A 103 3.76 28.71 -5.88
N SER A 104 2.56 28.44 -6.36
CA SER A 104 1.32 28.66 -5.63
C SER A 104 1.25 27.82 -4.36
N SER A 105 0.27 28.05 -3.49
CA SER A 105 0.04 27.23 -2.30
C SER A 105 -0.15 25.76 -2.65
N ASP A 106 -0.97 25.45 -3.65
CA ASP A 106 -1.25 24.08 -4.11
C ASP A 106 0.00 23.38 -4.67
N GLU A 107 0.78 24.13 -5.47
CA GLU A 107 2.04 23.63 -6.03
C GLU A 107 3.09 23.39 -4.95
N THR A 108 3.19 24.28 -3.97
CA THR A 108 4.10 24.12 -2.82
C THR A 108 3.68 22.90 -1.99
N THR A 109 2.39 22.77 -1.70
CA THR A 109 1.82 21.62 -1.02
C THR A 109 2.12 20.33 -1.78
N THR A 110 1.92 20.30 -3.09
CA THR A 110 2.24 19.16 -3.96
C THR A 110 3.72 18.80 -3.90
N LEU A 111 4.63 19.77 -3.92
CA LEU A 111 6.07 19.53 -3.77
C LEU A 111 6.38 18.80 -2.46
N PHE A 112 5.84 19.28 -1.34
CA PHE A 112 6.06 18.68 -0.03
C PHE A 112 5.49 17.26 0.05
N LYS A 113 4.29 17.02 -0.50
CA LYS A 113 3.69 15.68 -0.60
C LYS A 113 4.56 14.73 -1.41
N MET A 114 5.02 15.16 -2.60
CA MET A 114 5.92 14.36 -3.45
C MET A 114 7.24 14.01 -2.73
N MET A 115 7.77 14.91 -1.92
CA MET A 115 9.00 14.67 -1.15
C MET A 115 8.76 13.72 0.02
N ALA A 116 7.67 13.86 0.75
CA ALA A 116 7.33 12.97 1.87
C ALA A 116 6.98 11.53 1.43
N LEU A 117 6.53 11.32 0.18
CA LEU A 117 6.33 9.98 -0.38
C LEU A 117 7.58 9.09 -0.34
N TYR A 118 8.78 9.65 -0.24
CA TYR A 118 9.99 8.84 -0.09
C TYR A 118 10.01 8.04 1.22
N PHE A 119 9.39 8.55 2.28
CA PHE A 119 9.20 7.79 3.53
C PHE A 119 8.24 6.62 3.32
N ILE A 120 7.14 6.83 2.62
CA ILE A 120 6.15 5.79 2.31
C ILE A 120 6.76 4.67 1.46
N LYS A 121 7.54 5.03 0.43
CA LYS A 121 8.23 4.07 -0.46
C LYS A 121 9.15 3.11 0.28
N ASP A 122 9.73 3.55 1.38
CA ASP A 122 10.65 2.76 2.20
C ASP A 122 9.97 2.14 3.43
N ALA A 123 8.65 2.24 3.56
CA ALA A 123 7.87 1.85 4.74
C ALA A 123 8.39 2.52 6.03
N ALA A 124 8.99 3.72 5.90
CA ALA A 124 9.55 4.49 6.99
C ALA A 124 8.45 5.26 7.74
N ILE A 125 7.47 4.54 8.29
CA ILE A 125 6.28 5.07 8.93
C ILE A 125 6.26 4.63 10.39
N LYS A 126 6.01 5.58 11.30
CA LYS A 126 5.79 5.29 12.70
C LYS A 126 4.33 4.91 12.92
N LEU A 127 4.13 3.69 13.37
CA LEU A 127 2.81 3.12 13.59
C LEU A 127 2.44 3.19 15.07
N PRO A 128 1.14 3.24 15.39
CA PRO A 128 0.66 3.15 16.78
C PRO A 128 0.71 1.72 17.33
N ILE A 129 1.21 0.75 16.55
CA ILE A 129 1.34 -0.66 16.93
C ILE A 129 2.77 -1.15 16.74
N THR A 130 3.15 -2.17 17.49
CA THR A 130 4.45 -2.83 17.34
C THR A 130 4.37 -3.97 16.32
N LEU A 131 5.19 -3.90 15.28
CA LEU A 131 5.36 -4.97 14.30
C LEU A 131 6.63 -5.77 14.59
N THR A 132 6.54 -7.07 14.39
CA THR A 132 7.69 -7.98 14.52
C THR A 132 8.52 -8.02 13.24
N LYS A 133 9.74 -8.56 13.33
CA LYS A 133 10.56 -8.81 12.13
C LYS A 133 9.85 -9.69 11.10
N ALA A 134 9.01 -10.62 11.54
CA ALA A 134 8.22 -11.48 10.65
C ALA A 134 7.14 -10.68 9.90
N ASP A 135 6.54 -9.70 10.55
CA ASP A 135 5.55 -8.81 9.93
C ASP A 135 6.22 -7.92 8.87
N TYR A 136 7.38 -7.34 9.17
CA TYR A 136 8.14 -6.55 8.18
C TYR A 136 8.60 -7.37 6.98
N LYS A 137 8.93 -8.65 7.16
CA LYS A 137 9.28 -9.54 6.04
C LYS A 137 8.13 -9.75 5.07
N LYS A 138 6.88 -9.66 5.53
CA LYS A 138 5.69 -9.71 4.66
C LYS A 138 5.53 -8.45 3.81
N LEU A 139 6.04 -7.31 4.29
CA LEU A 139 5.94 -6.01 3.62
C LEU A 139 7.16 -5.71 2.74
N SER A 140 8.35 -6.10 3.18
CA SER A 140 9.60 -5.87 2.47
C SER A 140 10.60 -7.00 2.76
N TYR A 141 11.46 -7.31 1.79
CA TYR A 141 12.52 -8.31 1.95
C TYR A 141 13.53 -7.98 3.07
N ALA A 142 13.57 -6.74 3.54
CA ALA A 142 14.53 -6.29 4.53
C ALA A 142 14.26 -6.81 5.95
N GLY A 143 12.99 -7.08 6.29
CA GLY A 143 12.60 -7.56 7.64
C GLY A 143 12.87 -6.57 8.77
N GLU A 144 13.13 -5.30 8.46
CA GLU A 144 13.36 -4.21 9.40
C GLU A 144 12.76 -2.91 8.89
N ILE A 145 12.40 -2.01 9.83
CA ILE A 145 11.97 -0.65 9.50
C ILE A 145 13.14 0.08 8.86
N LYS A 146 12.95 0.54 7.66
CA LYS A 146 13.81 1.57 7.10
C LYS A 146 13.39 2.91 7.69
N GLY A 147 14.33 3.81 7.85
CA GLY A 147 14.08 5.16 8.31
C GLY A 147 15.06 6.12 7.67
N PHE A 148 14.93 7.38 8.01
CA PHE A 148 15.76 8.43 7.43
C PHE A 148 16.65 9.10 8.47
N ASN A 149 17.73 9.69 7.98
CA ASN A 149 18.55 10.67 8.69
C ASN A 149 18.77 11.89 7.80
N LEU A 150 18.86 13.08 8.37
CA LEU A 150 19.10 14.28 7.58
C LEU A 150 20.42 14.19 6.81
N ASN A 151 21.48 13.93 7.53
CA ASN A 151 22.84 13.90 6.97
C ASN A 151 23.17 12.53 6.38
N TYR A 152 24.16 12.52 5.49
CA TYR A 152 24.67 11.29 4.90
C TYR A 152 25.12 10.30 5.96
N THR A 153 24.69 9.05 5.79
CA THR A 153 25.06 7.92 6.66
C THR A 153 25.18 6.64 5.84
N GLN A 154 26.06 5.74 6.29
CA GLN A 154 26.20 4.39 5.74
C GLN A 154 25.54 3.33 6.64
N LYS A 155 24.82 3.75 7.68
CA LYS A 155 24.12 2.83 8.58
C LYS A 155 23.09 2.00 7.80
N LYS A 156 23.11 0.70 8.05
CA LYS A 156 22.15 -0.23 7.45
C LYS A 156 20.70 0.17 7.82
N TYR A 157 19.81 0.09 6.86
CA TYR A 157 18.38 0.47 7.00
C TYR A 157 18.12 1.94 7.35
N VAL A 158 19.11 2.83 7.13
CA VAL A 158 18.94 4.28 7.25
C VAL A 158 19.22 4.93 5.91
N GLN A 159 18.23 5.65 5.39
CA GLN A 159 18.37 6.45 4.18
C GLN A 159 18.89 7.85 4.54
N SER A 160 19.82 8.34 3.77
CA SER A 160 20.30 9.72 3.92
C SER A 160 19.38 10.66 3.17
N TRP A 161 18.78 11.64 3.84
CA TRP A 161 17.96 12.66 3.19
C TRP A 161 18.80 13.54 2.25
N LEU A 162 19.86 14.11 2.79
CA LEU A 162 20.88 14.82 1.99
C LEU A 162 21.85 13.81 1.37
N PRO A 163 22.30 14.01 0.14
CA PRO A 163 23.31 13.14 -0.49
C PRO A 163 24.69 13.33 0.16
N ALA A 164 25.61 12.40 -0.10
CA ALA A 164 27.03 12.62 0.18
C ALA A 164 27.57 13.80 -0.64
N ILE A 165 28.62 14.44 -0.13
CA ILE A 165 29.29 15.57 -0.80
C ILE A 165 29.70 15.16 -2.23
N GLY A 166 29.38 15.98 -3.20
CA GLY A 166 29.67 15.73 -4.61
C GLY A 166 28.86 14.62 -5.27
N ARG A 167 27.80 14.13 -4.60
CA ARG A 167 26.90 13.10 -5.15
C ARG A 167 25.45 13.59 -5.23
N GLU A 168 24.66 12.86 -6.00
CA GLU A 168 23.23 13.05 -6.11
C GLU A 168 22.47 11.87 -5.49
N ASN A 169 21.26 12.14 -5.05
CA ASN A 169 20.30 11.11 -4.72
C ASN A 169 19.00 11.30 -5.51
N VAL A 170 18.03 10.40 -5.33
CA VAL A 170 16.76 10.44 -6.06
C VAL A 170 15.97 11.73 -5.82
N ARG A 171 16.10 12.35 -4.65
CA ARG A 171 15.42 13.59 -4.26
C ARG A 171 16.05 14.82 -4.92
N THR A 172 17.38 14.92 -4.91
CA THR A 172 18.07 16.00 -5.65
C THR A 172 17.81 15.92 -7.14
N LYS A 173 17.76 14.70 -7.72
CA LYS A 173 17.39 14.51 -9.14
C LYS A 173 15.98 15.01 -9.45
N LEU A 174 15.01 14.75 -8.58
CA LEU A 174 13.65 15.27 -8.76
C LEU A 174 13.64 16.80 -8.68
N LEU A 175 14.29 17.39 -7.66
CA LEU A 175 14.33 18.85 -7.51
C LEU A 175 15.03 19.52 -8.70
N ARG A 176 16.08 18.94 -9.27
CA ARG A 176 16.72 19.46 -10.49
C ARG A 176 15.81 19.41 -11.71
N LYS A 177 14.96 18.41 -11.84
CA LYS A 177 13.96 18.40 -12.91
C LYS A 177 12.92 19.51 -12.75
N LEU A 178 12.51 19.78 -11.51
CA LEU A 178 11.50 20.80 -11.20
C LEU A 178 12.06 22.24 -11.28
N PHE A 179 13.36 22.40 -11.01
CA PHE A 179 14.07 23.68 -10.89
C PHE A 179 15.39 23.64 -11.64
N ALA A 180 15.33 23.35 -12.94
CA ALA A 180 16.50 23.13 -13.80
C ALA A 180 17.40 24.37 -13.91
N GLU A 181 16.84 25.56 -13.68
CA GLU A 181 17.54 26.85 -13.71
C GLU A 181 18.33 27.17 -12.44
N LYS A 182 18.17 26.37 -11.38
CA LYS A 182 18.81 26.58 -10.08
C LYS A 182 20.12 25.79 -9.95
N ASP A 183 21.08 26.35 -9.22
CA ASP A 183 22.34 25.68 -8.95
C ASP A 183 22.24 24.58 -7.89
N ASP A 184 23.31 23.83 -7.75
CA ASP A 184 23.38 22.69 -6.82
C ASP A 184 23.26 23.11 -5.36
N GLU A 185 23.82 24.26 -5.00
CA GLU A 185 23.75 24.81 -3.66
C GLU A 185 22.30 25.15 -3.28
N PHE A 186 21.57 25.75 -4.20
CA PHE A 186 20.16 26.04 -4.03
C PHE A 186 19.35 24.75 -3.83
N ILE A 187 19.58 23.73 -4.66
CA ILE A 187 18.88 22.44 -4.56
C ILE A 187 19.12 21.77 -3.20
N LEU A 188 20.35 21.81 -2.68
CA LEU A 188 20.66 21.24 -1.37
C LEU A 188 20.04 22.04 -0.23
N ARG A 189 20.06 23.38 -0.30
CA ARG A 189 19.37 24.26 0.67
C ARG A 189 17.85 24.02 0.65
N LEU A 190 17.26 23.89 -0.53
CA LEU A 190 15.84 23.59 -0.66
C LEU A 190 15.51 22.24 -0.06
N LEU A 191 16.30 21.20 -0.35
CA LEU A 191 16.09 19.85 0.20
C LEU A 191 16.17 19.86 1.73
N LYS A 192 17.11 20.62 2.31
CA LYS A 192 17.20 20.80 3.76
C LYS A 192 16.00 21.58 4.32
N ALA A 193 15.58 22.65 3.67
CA ALA A 193 14.44 23.45 4.10
C ALA A 193 13.12 22.63 4.09
N ILE A 194 12.95 21.73 3.11
CA ILE A 194 11.81 20.79 3.08
C ILE A 194 11.87 19.88 4.29
N TRP A 195 13.02 19.30 4.64
CA TRP A 195 13.18 18.48 5.83
C TRP A 195 12.81 19.24 7.11
N ASP A 196 13.39 20.41 7.30
CA ASP A 196 13.18 21.24 8.48
C ASP A 196 11.68 21.59 8.63
N LYS A 197 10.99 21.85 7.52
CA LYS A 197 9.56 22.14 7.52
C LYS A 197 8.71 20.89 7.81
N LEU A 198 9.03 19.74 7.21
CA LEU A 198 8.34 18.47 7.52
C LEU A 198 8.47 18.11 9.00
N LEU A 199 9.63 18.39 9.61
CA LEU A 199 9.87 18.18 11.03
C LEU A 199 9.08 19.17 11.89
N TYR A 200 9.08 20.45 11.53
CA TYR A 200 8.33 21.50 12.22
C TYR A 200 6.81 21.21 12.23
N GLU A 201 6.25 20.79 11.11
CA GLU A 201 4.84 20.41 10.96
C GLU A 201 4.52 19.02 11.56
N ARG A 202 5.49 18.36 12.16
CA ARG A 202 5.35 17.00 12.73
C ARG A 202 4.88 15.94 11.73
N ILE A 203 5.15 16.16 10.46
CA ILE A 203 4.93 15.17 9.40
C ILE A 203 5.93 14.03 9.53
N ILE A 204 7.17 14.36 9.89
CA ILE A 204 8.21 13.40 10.27
C ILE A 204 8.61 13.62 11.72
N GLU A 205 8.98 12.55 12.41
CA GLU A 205 9.41 12.60 13.80
C GLU A 205 10.59 11.65 14.06
N TYR A 206 11.40 11.99 15.08
CA TYR A 206 12.48 11.12 15.51
C TYR A 206 11.93 10.01 16.39
N ASP A 207 12.17 8.77 15.97
CA ASP A 207 11.84 7.58 16.75
C ASP A 207 13.04 7.14 17.56
N SER A 208 12.97 7.28 18.88
CA SER A 208 14.07 6.99 19.81
C SER A 208 14.40 5.48 19.88
N GLU A 209 13.42 4.61 19.63
CA GLU A 209 13.61 3.17 19.68
C GLU A 209 14.47 2.68 18.51
N SER A 210 14.17 3.16 17.30
CA SER A 210 14.93 2.80 16.10
C SER A 210 16.11 3.71 15.82
N GLY A 211 16.19 4.89 16.45
CA GLY A 211 17.21 5.90 16.21
C GLY A 211 17.13 6.55 14.83
N LYS A 212 15.94 6.68 14.27
CA LYS A 212 15.68 7.11 12.89
C LYS A 212 14.54 8.11 12.85
N PHE A 213 14.44 8.87 11.76
CA PHE A 213 13.26 9.68 11.48
C PHE A 213 12.26 8.87 10.64
N LEU A 214 11.01 8.93 11.03
CA LEU A 214 9.89 8.22 10.42
C LEU A 214 8.78 9.22 10.08
N LEU A 215 7.98 8.90 9.08
CA LEU A 215 6.72 9.59 8.78
C LEU A 215 5.69 9.24 9.85
N SER A 216 5.04 10.24 10.41
CA SER A 216 3.94 10.02 11.37
C SER A 216 2.73 9.42 10.66
N SER A 217 2.16 8.33 11.20
CA SER A 217 0.91 7.77 10.69
C SER A 217 -0.26 8.74 10.81
N GLU A 218 -0.22 9.66 11.79
CA GLU A 218 -1.24 10.70 11.98
C GLU A 218 -1.22 11.77 10.87
N ALA A 219 -0.10 11.90 10.15
CA ALA A 219 0.02 12.79 9.02
C ALA A 219 -0.57 12.21 7.72
N ILE A 220 -0.93 10.93 7.72
CA ILE A 220 -1.45 10.25 6.54
C ILE A 220 -2.99 10.30 6.54
N THR A 221 -3.55 10.64 5.39
CA THR A 221 -4.98 10.56 5.10
C THR A 221 -5.25 9.59 3.97
N VAL A 222 -6.45 9.03 3.96
CA VAL A 222 -6.94 8.18 2.86
C VAL A 222 -7.97 8.96 2.08
N LYS A 223 -7.82 9.00 0.76
CA LYS A 223 -8.71 9.71 -0.16
C LYS A 223 -9.24 8.82 -1.27
N ALA A 224 -10.48 9.03 -1.67
CA ALA A 224 -10.97 8.52 -2.94
C ALA A 224 -10.25 9.21 -4.10
N VAL A 225 -10.00 8.48 -5.17
CA VAL A 225 -9.39 9.06 -6.37
C VAL A 225 -10.41 9.93 -7.10
N ASP A 226 -10.04 11.16 -7.34
CA ASP A 226 -10.75 12.13 -8.18
C ASP A 226 -10.01 12.43 -9.48
N LYS A 227 -8.67 12.46 -9.39
CA LYS A 227 -7.78 12.75 -10.52
C LYS A 227 -6.48 11.99 -10.43
N LEU A 228 -6.04 11.45 -11.55
CA LEU A 228 -4.74 10.79 -11.71
C LEU A 228 -3.99 11.34 -12.92
N TYR A 229 -2.68 11.17 -12.86
CA TYR A 229 -1.75 11.47 -13.96
C TYR A 229 -0.93 10.25 -14.29
N ILE A 230 -0.61 10.08 -15.57
CA ILE A 230 0.26 9.01 -16.05
C ILE A 230 1.45 9.59 -16.80
N CYS A 231 2.62 9.02 -16.60
CA CYS A 231 3.80 9.40 -17.38
C CYS A 231 3.72 8.82 -18.79
N ASN A 232 3.92 9.65 -19.81
CA ASN A 232 3.88 9.23 -21.22
C ASN A 232 4.97 8.22 -21.59
N GLU A 233 6.11 8.19 -20.87
CA GLU A 233 7.22 7.25 -21.10
C GLU A 233 7.16 6.03 -20.18
N CYS A 234 7.35 6.22 -18.84
CA CYS A 234 7.49 5.09 -17.91
C CYS A 234 6.16 4.55 -17.37
N LYS A 235 5.03 5.12 -17.78
CA LYS A 235 3.67 4.69 -17.41
C LYS A 235 3.39 4.70 -15.89
N THR A 236 4.22 5.37 -15.09
CA THR A 236 3.95 5.53 -13.65
C THR A 236 2.71 6.39 -13.46
N VAL A 237 1.76 5.88 -12.68
CA VAL A 237 0.54 6.59 -12.30
C VAL A 237 0.74 7.27 -10.95
N THR A 238 0.21 8.49 -10.79
CA THR A 238 0.35 9.29 -9.57
C THR A 238 -0.81 10.28 -9.42
N PRO A 239 -1.28 10.56 -8.19
CA PRO A 239 -2.23 11.64 -7.95
C PRO A 239 -1.57 13.04 -7.94
N TYR A 240 -0.24 13.11 -7.96
CA TYR A 240 0.50 14.37 -7.85
C TYR A 240 1.10 14.79 -9.19
N CYS A 241 0.84 16.04 -9.57
CA CYS A 241 1.42 16.64 -10.76
C CYS A 241 1.97 18.02 -10.43
N LEU A 242 3.28 18.20 -10.57
CA LEU A 242 3.97 19.49 -10.44
C LEU A 242 4.77 19.73 -11.71
N LYS A 243 4.45 20.84 -12.40
CA LYS A 243 5.10 21.23 -13.66
C LYS A 243 5.13 20.11 -14.72
N ASN A 244 4.20 19.18 -14.68
CA ASN A 244 4.14 17.96 -15.52
C ASN A 244 5.38 17.06 -15.46
N VAL A 245 6.18 17.16 -14.39
CA VAL A 245 7.44 16.42 -14.26
C VAL A 245 7.20 15.02 -13.69
N CYS A 246 7.70 13.98 -14.36
CA CYS A 246 7.70 12.63 -13.83
C CYS A 246 8.65 12.48 -12.64
N ALA A 247 8.13 12.05 -11.49
CA ALA A 247 8.91 11.85 -10.27
C ALA A 247 9.87 10.65 -10.29
N ASN A 248 9.83 9.81 -11.34
CA ASN A 248 10.79 8.73 -11.51
C ASN A 248 12.17 9.33 -11.88
N PRO A 249 13.22 9.14 -11.05
CA PRO A 249 14.52 9.77 -11.27
C PRO A 249 15.26 9.31 -12.54
N ARG A 250 14.80 8.21 -13.15
CA ARG A 250 15.39 7.64 -14.38
C ARG A 250 14.54 7.86 -15.63
N CYS A 251 13.49 8.68 -15.54
CA CYS A 251 12.56 8.94 -16.62
C CYS A 251 12.52 10.43 -16.92
N ASN A 252 12.59 10.82 -18.17
CA ASN A 252 12.49 12.22 -18.63
C ASN A 252 11.10 12.54 -19.20
N GLY A 253 10.16 11.60 -19.14
CA GLY A 253 8.80 11.77 -19.62
C GLY A 253 8.01 12.81 -18.82
N SER A 254 6.91 13.23 -19.41
CA SER A 254 5.97 14.19 -18.84
C SER A 254 4.70 13.50 -18.34
N LEU A 255 4.11 14.07 -17.29
CA LEU A 255 2.82 13.66 -16.77
C LEU A 255 1.70 14.25 -17.61
N VAL A 256 0.72 13.43 -17.96
CA VAL A 256 -0.54 13.81 -18.60
C VAL A 256 -1.70 13.31 -17.76
N GLU A 257 -2.85 13.96 -17.86
CA GLU A 257 -4.06 13.50 -17.17
C GLU A 257 -4.43 12.08 -17.63
N TYR A 258 -4.81 11.23 -16.70
CA TYR A 258 -5.07 9.82 -16.94
C TYR A 258 -6.55 9.52 -16.81
N ASP A 259 -7.17 9.17 -17.93
CA ASP A 259 -8.54 8.66 -17.96
C ASP A 259 -8.54 7.20 -17.43
N TYR A 260 -8.47 7.08 -16.11
CA TYR A 260 -8.39 5.77 -15.45
C TYR A 260 -9.71 4.99 -15.58
N LEU A 261 -10.85 5.66 -15.65
CA LEU A 261 -12.16 4.98 -15.79
C LEU A 261 -12.19 4.21 -17.10
N LYS A 262 -11.82 4.86 -18.21
CA LYS A 262 -11.71 4.20 -19.51
C LYS A 262 -10.66 3.07 -19.51
N ALA A 263 -9.54 3.28 -18.84
CA ALA A 263 -8.48 2.28 -18.78
C ALA A 263 -8.86 1.04 -17.94
N MET A 264 -9.88 1.14 -17.08
CA MET A 264 -10.35 0.07 -16.20
C MET A 264 -11.57 -0.69 -16.75
N GLU A 265 -12.16 -0.28 -17.89
CA GLU A 265 -13.38 -0.90 -18.45
C GLU A 265 -13.29 -2.43 -18.57
N ASP A 266 -12.13 -2.98 -18.97
CA ASP A 266 -11.93 -4.43 -19.13
C ASP A 266 -10.87 -4.97 -18.14
N ASN A 267 -10.63 -4.27 -17.04
CA ASN A 267 -9.59 -4.68 -16.11
C ASN A 267 -10.11 -5.71 -15.10
N HIS A 268 -9.56 -6.93 -15.16
CA HIS A 268 -9.94 -8.02 -14.27
C HIS A 268 -9.84 -7.66 -12.76
N TYR A 269 -8.79 -6.97 -12.34
CA TYR A 269 -8.64 -6.60 -10.92
C TYR A 269 -9.65 -5.53 -10.50
N TYR A 270 -9.95 -4.59 -11.39
CA TYR A 270 -10.98 -3.58 -11.14
C TYR A 270 -12.34 -4.25 -10.92
N ASP A 271 -12.70 -5.21 -11.78
CA ASP A 271 -13.93 -6.00 -11.64
C ASP A 271 -13.94 -6.81 -10.33
N VAL A 272 -12.86 -7.51 -10.02
CA VAL A 272 -12.73 -8.26 -8.76
C VAL A 272 -12.92 -7.36 -7.54
N TYR A 273 -12.29 -6.17 -7.53
CA TYR A 273 -12.37 -5.27 -6.37
C TYR A 273 -13.74 -4.58 -6.22
N HIS A 274 -14.56 -4.52 -7.26
CA HIS A 274 -15.92 -3.99 -7.19
C HIS A 274 -16.98 -5.07 -6.97
N ASN A 275 -16.78 -6.27 -7.51
CA ASN A 275 -17.83 -7.29 -7.63
C ASN A 275 -17.57 -8.59 -6.87
N LEU A 276 -16.34 -8.83 -6.33
CA LEU A 276 -16.06 -10.04 -5.56
C LEU A 276 -16.98 -10.13 -4.33
N ASN A 277 -17.59 -11.29 -4.13
CA ASN A 277 -18.36 -11.54 -2.91
C ASN A 277 -17.45 -11.50 -1.69
N ILE A 278 -17.89 -10.78 -0.65
CA ILE A 278 -17.12 -10.61 0.58
C ILE A 278 -17.37 -11.82 1.49
N ASN A 279 -16.75 -12.95 1.14
CA ASN A 279 -16.75 -14.18 1.94
C ASN A 279 -15.32 -14.71 2.01
N ASP A 280 -14.88 -15.16 3.18
CA ASP A 280 -13.53 -15.74 3.30
C ASP A 280 -13.47 -17.10 2.56
N LEU A 281 -12.30 -17.40 2.01
CA LEU A 281 -12.03 -18.68 1.35
C LEU A 281 -11.38 -19.62 2.35
N LEU A 282 -12.14 -20.63 2.79
CA LEU A 282 -11.63 -21.68 3.64
C LEU A 282 -11.16 -22.86 2.81
N VAL A 283 -9.83 -22.99 2.70
CA VAL A 283 -9.17 -24.07 1.99
C VAL A 283 -8.66 -25.09 3.00
N LYS A 284 -8.98 -26.37 2.80
CA LYS A 284 -8.42 -27.48 3.57
C LYS A 284 -7.74 -28.47 2.64
N GLU A 285 -6.67 -29.07 3.14
CA GLU A 285 -5.98 -30.14 2.44
C GLU A 285 -6.55 -31.48 2.88
N HIS A 286 -6.84 -32.35 1.91
CA HIS A 286 -7.26 -33.75 2.13
C HIS A 286 -6.25 -34.66 1.48
N THR A 287 -5.34 -35.21 2.29
CA THR A 287 -4.27 -36.10 1.85
C THR A 287 -4.29 -37.39 2.63
N ALA A 288 -3.62 -38.41 2.12
CA ALA A 288 -3.46 -39.70 2.81
C ALA A 288 -2.71 -39.60 4.16
N GLN A 289 -2.10 -38.46 4.47
CA GLN A 289 -1.42 -38.20 5.75
C GLN A 289 -2.40 -37.78 6.87
N LEU A 290 -3.63 -37.41 6.52
CA LEU A 290 -4.65 -37.08 7.51
C LEU A 290 -5.18 -38.36 8.21
N GLY A 291 -5.33 -38.27 9.52
CA GLY A 291 -6.06 -39.31 10.26
C GLY A 291 -7.50 -39.42 9.75
N SER A 292 -8.05 -40.62 9.71
CA SER A 292 -9.39 -40.92 9.17
C SER A 292 -10.50 -40.04 9.77
N GLN A 293 -10.43 -39.74 11.05
CA GLN A 293 -11.39 -38.87 11.73
C GLN A 293 -11.33 -37.41 11.24
N GLN A 294 -10.15 -36.89 10.99
CA GLN A 294 -9.95 -35.53 10.48
C GLN A 294 -10.34 -35.44 9.01
N ALA A 295 -10.00 -36.42 8.20
CA ALA A 295 -10.42 -36.51 6.81
C ALA A 295 -11.95 -36.52 6.68
N TYR A 296 -12.64 -37.32 7.49
CA TYR A 296 -14.10 -37.36 7.55
C TYR A 296 -14.69 -36.01 7.98
N SER A 297 -14.10 -35.34 8.97
CA SER A 297 -14.53 -34.02 9.40
C SER A 297 -14.46 -32.99 8.26
N TYR A 298 -13.35 -32.94 7.51
CA TYR A 298 -13.19 -32.02 6.39
C TYR A 298 -14.16 -32.31 5.24
N GLN A 299 -14.43 -33.58 4.94
CA GLN A 299 -15.44 -33.95 3.94
C GLN A 299 -16.83 -33.47 4.35
N ASN A 300 -17.20 -33.69 5.63
CA ASN A 300 -18.49 -33.27 6.16
C ASN A 300 -18.65 -31.73 6.19
N ASP A 301 -17.58 -31.02 6.54
CA ASP A 301 -17.55 -29.55 6.53
C ASP A 301 -17.61 -29.00 5.10
N PHE A 302 -16.99 -29.69 4.13
CA PHE A 302 -17.10 -29.31 2.71
C PHE A 302 -18.53 -29.54 2.18
N LYS A 303 -19.17 -30.69 2.48
CA LYS A 303 -20.59 -30.93 2.16
C LYS A 303 -21.52 -29.86 2.73
N LYS A 304 -21.24 -29.41 3.96
CA LYS A 304 -22.01 -28.35 4.64
C LYS A 304 -21.64 -26.94 4.22
N LYS A 305 -20.80 -26.80 3.19
CA LYS A 305 -20.29 -25.50 2.68
C LYS A 305 -19.57 -24.65 3.75
N ARG A 306 -19.03 -25.29 4.79
CA ARG A 306 -18.17 -24.64 5.79
C ARG A 306 -16.74 -24.51 5.30
N ILE A 307 -16.31 -25.39 4.41
CA ILE A 307 -15.06 -25.34 3.65
C ILE A 307 -15.44 -25.07 2.19
N ASN A 308 -14.80 -24.10 1.55
CA ASN A 308 -15.09 -23.72 0.17
C ASN A 308 -14.26 -24.51 -0.83
N VAL A 309 -13.02 -24.85 -0.46
CA VAL A 309 -12.08 -25.56 -1.33
C VAL A 309 -11.45 -26.72 -0.57
N LEU A 310 -11.51 -27.89 -1.18
CA LEU A 310 -10.82 -29.09 -0.72
C LEU A 310 -9.69 -29.41 -1.70
N SER A 311 -8.45 -29.27 -1.25
CA SER A 311 -7.26 -29.61 -2.05
C SER A 311 -6.89 -31.08 -1.79
N CYS A 312 -7.07 -31.93 -2.80
CA CYS A 312 -6.87 -33.37 -2.67
C CYS A 312 -5.59 -33.82 -3.38
N SER A 313 -4.90 -34.81 -2.83
CA SER A 313 -3.86 -35.55 -3.54
C SER A 313 -4.47 -36.64 -4.41
N THR A 314 -3.68 -37.27 -5.28
CA THR A 314 -4.09 -38.38 -6.15
C THR A 314 -4.65 -39.61 -5.42
N THR A 315 -4.54 -39.65 -4.10
CA THR A 315 -5.07 -40.67 -3.20
C THR A 315 -6.50 -40.43 -2.75
N PHE A 316 -7.23 -39.51 -3.38
CA PHE A 316 -8.64 -39.35 -3.13
C PHE A 316 -9.35 -40.59 -3.64
N GLU A 317 -9.72 -41.46 -2.73
CA GLU A 317 -10.29 -42.77 -3.08
C GLU A 317 -11.60 -42.61 -3.86
N MET A 318 -11.78 -43.44 -4.90
CA MET A 318 -13.04 -43.53 -5.62
C MET A 318 -14.15 -43.94 -4.62
N GLY A 319 -15.20 -43.14 -4.53
CA GLY A 319 -16.32 -43.37 -3.64
C GLY A 319 -16.47 -42.41 -2.48
N VAL A 320 -15.59 -41.40 -2.38
CA VAL A 320 -15.79 -40.30 -1.43
C VAL A 320 -16.93 -39.43 -1.94
N ASP A 321 -18.04 -39.42 -1.20
CA ASP A 321 -19.14 -38.51 -1.48
C ASP A 321 -18.79 -37.12 -0.98
N VAL A 322 -18.57 -36.18 -1.89
CA VAL A 322 -18.26 -34.75 -1.61
C VAL A 322 -19.45 -33.82 -1.83
N GLY A 323 -20.63 -34.41 -2.13
CA GLY A 323 -21.81 -33.60 -2.44
C GLY A 323 -21.77 -32.98 -3.83
N THR A 324 -22.45 -31.83 -3.98
CA THR A 324 -22.48 -31.07 -5.23
C THR A 324 -21.19 -30.26 -5.40
N LEU A 325 -20.41 -30.58 -6.43
CA LEU A 325 -19.22 -29.82 -6.83
C LEU A 325 -19.62 -28.73 -7.82
N GLU A 326 -19.16 -27.50 -7.60
CA GLU A 326 -19.35 -26.39 -8.53
C GLU A 326 -18.21 -26.32 -9.56
N THR A 327 -16.97 -26.61 -9.13
CA THR A 327 -15.79 -26.59 -10.00
C THR A 327 -14.73 -27.60 -9.54
N VAL A 328 -14.07 -28.23 -10.50
CA VAL A 328 -12.94 -29.13 -10.27
C VAL A 328 -11.74 -28.64 -11.07
N PHE A 329 -10.61 -28.45 -10.40
CA PHE A 329 -9.31 -28.17 -11.03
C PHE A 329 -8.45 -29.42 -10.94
N MET A 330 -7.96 -29.90 -12.09
CA MET A 330 -7.04 -31.05 -12.21
C MET A 330 -5.69 -30.61 -12.75
#